data_291946fe825476d7a017c81518c3c23f
#
_entry.id   291946fe825476d7a017c81518c3c23f
#
_cell.length_a   1.000
_cell.length_b   1.000
_cell.length_c   1.000
_cell.angle_alpha   90.00
_cell.angle_beta   90.00
_cell.angle_gamma   90.00
#
_symmetry.space_group_name_H-M   'P 1'
#
loop_
_entity.id
_entity.type
_entity.pdbx_description
1 polymer ?
#
loop_
_entity_poly.entity_id
_entity_poly.type
_entity_poly.pdbx_seq_one_letter_code
_entity_poly.pdbx_strand_id
1 'polypeptide(L)'
;MTTDLGVAFSEIARTLRASTVAVHDAGDRGAGSGVVWDARGIVITNAHVVRGAYATVETAGGRRVRATLVGRDAERDLAALRIDARDAGVLVAAGRRDAATLVPGELVLAVGNPHGIPGAVSAGLVHRCNARWVVADVRLAPGNSGGPLADANGQVVGINSMIVRGLAFAVPSGAVAAFLRALRADTRAA
;
A
#
# COMPACT_ATOMS: atom_id res chain seq x y z
N MET A 1 -11.33 5.19 -31.23
CA MET A 1 -12.02 4.58 -30.07
C MET A 1 -11.72 5.45 -28.86
N THR A 2 -12.65 6.29 -28.45
CA THR A 2 -12.56 7.02 -27.17
C THR A 2 -12.88 6.02 -26.06
N THR A 3 -11.86 5.52 -25.38
CA THR A 3 -12.07 4.78 -24.13
C THR A 3 -12.76 5.71 -23.15
N ASP A 4 -13.94 5.31 -22.66
CA ASP A 4 -14.64 6.07 -21.62
C ASP A 4 -13.72 6.18 -20.41
N LEU A 5 -13.36 7.40 -20.01
CA LEU A 5 -12.45 7.67 -18.90
C LEU A 5 -12.97 6.99 -17.61
N GLY A 6 -14.28 6.97 -17.41
CA GLY A 6 -14.91 6.30 -16.26
C GLY A 6 -14.68 4.79 -16.26
N VAL A 7 -14.71 4.15 -17.42
CA VAL A 7 -14.42 2.71 -17.56
C VAL A 7 -12.95 2.45 -17.23
N ALA A 8 -12.01 3.26 -17.76
CA ALA A 8 -10.59 3.11 -17.48
C ALA A 8 -10.29 3.25 -15.97
N PHE A 9 -10.87 4.26 -15.31
CA PHE A 9 -10.73 4.44 -13.86
C PHE A 9 -11.28 3.25 -13.07
N SER A 10 -12.42 2.71 -13.46
CA SER A 10 -13.05 1.57 -12.78
C SER A 10 -12.19 0.30 -12.91
N GLU A 11 -11.54 0.09 -14.05
CA GLU A 11 -10.64 -1.04 -14.26
C GLU A 11 -9.36 -0.93 -13.43
N ILE A 12 -8.75 0.26 -13.38
CA ILE A 12 -7.58 0.54 -12.54
C ILE A 12 -7.95 0.31 -11.06
N ALA A 13 -9.06 0.86 -10.62
CA ALA A 13 -9.54 0.70 -9.25
C ALA A 13 -9.77 -0.78 -8.90
N ARG A 14 -10.34 -1.57 -9.81
CA ARG A 14 -10.55 -3.01 -9.61
C ARG A 14 -9.23 -3.76 -9.48
N THR A 15 -8.25 -3.45 -10.31
CA THR A 15 -6.91 -4.04 -10.27
C THR A 15 -6.21 -3.72 -8.94
N LEU A 16 -6.27 -2.47 -8.50
CA LEU A 16 -5.65 -2.03 -7.24
C LEU A 16 -6.34 -2.66 -6.02
N ARG A 17 -7.68 -2.75 -6.02
CA ARG A 17 -8.43 -3.43 -4.95
C ARG A 17 -8.02 -4.88 -4.79
N ALA A 18 -7.75 -5.60 -5.87
CA ALA A 18 -7.33 -7.00 -5.83
C ALA A 18 -5.99 -7.21 -5.09
N SER A 19 -5.11 -6.20 -5.10
CA SER A 19 -3.82 -6.22 -4.41
C SER A 19 -3.82 -5.43 -3.09
N THR A 20 -4.95 -4.82 -2.70
CA THR A 20 -5.08 -4.07 -1.44
C THR A 20 -5.76 -4.94 -0.39
N VAL A 21 -5.24 -4.90 0.83
CA VAL A 21 -5.76 -5.63 1.99
C VAL A 21 -6.08 -4.68 3.13
N ALA A 22 -7.00 -5.06 4.03
CA ALA A 22 -7.12 -4.39 5.31
C ALA A 22 -6.12 -5.01 6.30
N VAL A 23 -5.53 -4.15 7.15
CA VAL A 23 -4.58 -4.57 8.18
C VAL A 23 -5.11 -4.10 9.54
N HIS A 24 -5.35 -5.05 10.44
CA HIS A 24 -5.82 -4.81 11.80
C HIS A 24 -4.70 -5.13 12.78
N ASP A 25 -4.34 -4.18 13.63
CA ASP A 25 -3.34 -4.40 14.70
C ASP A 25 -3.85 -5.42 15.73
N ALA A 26 -2.94 -6.15 16.36
CA ALA A 26 -3.29 -7.09 17.40
C ALA A 26 -3.99 -6.37 18.57
N GLY A 27 -5.26 -6.73 18.83
CA GLY A 27 -6.09 -6.11 19.87
C GLY A 27 -7.07 -5.05 19.37
N ASP A 28 -7.33 -4.98 18.06
CA ASP A 28 -8.37 -4.12 17.41
C ASP A 28 -8.22 -2.61 17.70
N ARG A 29 -7.00 -2.16 18.06
CA ARG A 29 -6.67 -0.78 18.44
C ARG A 29 -6.40 0.14 17.25
N GLY A 30 -6.64 -0.33 16.02
CA GLY A 30 -6.44 0.44 14.80
C GLY A 30 -6.50 -0.45 13.58
N ALA A 31 -7.01 0.10 12.50
CA ALA A 31 -7.04 -0.52 11.21
C ALA A 31 -6.39 0.41 10.18
N GLY A 32 -5.68 -0.19 9.24
CA GLY A 32 -5.11 0.47 8.08
C GLY A 32 -5.28 -0.40 6.85
N SER A 33 -4.51 -0.12 5.86
CA SER A 33 -4.44 -0.85 4.61
C SER A 33 -3.05 -1.48 4.42
N GLY A 34 -2.94 -2.36 3.45
CA GLY A 34 -1.69 -2.94 3.02
C GLY A 34 -1.72 -3.27 1.54
N VAL A 35 -0.55 -3.49 0.97
CA VAL A 35 -0.36 -3.88 -0.43
C VAL A 35 0.24 -5.27 -0.49
N VAL A 36 -0.39 -6.20 -1.18
CA VAL A 36 0.23 -7.48 -1.52
C VAL A 36 1.40 -7.21 -2.45
N TRP A 37 2.61 -7.29 -1.90
CA TRP A 37 3.83 -6.96 -2.62
C TRP A 37 4.40 -8.14 -3.39
N ASP A 38 4.16 -9.34 -2.88
CA ASP A 38 4.60 -10.61 -3.46
C ASP A 38 3.51 -11.66 -3.22
N ALA A 39 3.11 -12.36 -4.27
CA ALA A 39 2.08 -13.42 -4.19
C ALA A 39 2.44 -14.59 -3.25
N ARG A 40 3.72 -14.67 -2.83
CA ARG A 40 4.18 -15.63 -1.80
C ARG A 40 3.86 -15.19 -0.37
N GLY A 41 3.06 -14.13 -0.19
CA GLY A 41 2.52 -13.70 1.09
C GLY A 41 3.25 -12.54 1.76
N ILE A 42 4.00 -11.72 1.03
CA ILE A 42 4.55 -10.46 1.57
C ILE A 42 3.54 -9.34 1.36
N VAL A 43 3.14 -8.72 2.46
CA VAL A 43 2.29 -7.52 2.48
C VAL A 43 3.10 -6.36 3.04
N ILE A 44 3.07 -5.22 2.35
CA ILE A 44 3.66 -3.97 2.83
C ILE A 44 2.56 -3.08 3.40
N THR A 45 2.84 -2.47 4.53
CA THR A 45 2.01 -1.47 5.19
C THR A 45 2.89 -0.42 5.88
N ASN A 46 2.30 0.51 6.63
CA ASN A 46 3.08 1.46 7.44
C ASN A 46 3.47 0.87 8.80
N ALA A 47 4.59 1.35 9.33
CA ALA A 47 5.08 0.94 10.66
C ALA A 47 4.11 1.36 11.78
N HIS A 48 3.43 2.50 11.65
CA HIS A 48 2.46 2.97 12.65
C HIS A 48 1.15 2.17 12.66
N VAL A 49 0.83 1.43 11.58
CA VAL A 49 -0.36 0.57 11.49
C VAL A 49 -0.18 -0.71 12.30
N VAL A 50 1.03 -1.26 12.39
CA VAL A 50 1.32 -2.52 13.10
C VAL A 50 2.24 -2.24 14.28
N ARG A 51 1.75 -2.39 15.50
CA ARG A 51 2.50 -2.08 16.72
C ARG A 51 3.16 -3.31 17.35
N GLY A 52 2.56 -4.49 17.16
CA GLY A 52 3.03 -5.75 17.72
C GLY A 52 3.77 -6.63 16.71
N ALA A 53 4.10 -7.84 17.14
CA ALA A 53 4.74 -8.87 16.30
C ALA A 53 3.75 -9.52 15.30
N TYR A 54 2.46 -9.28 15.48
CA TYR A 54 1.40 -9.90 14.68
C TYR A 54 0.33 -8.87 14.33
N ALA A 55 -0.34 -9.11 13.21
CA ALA A 55 -1.51 -8.40 12.76
C ALA A 55 -2.52 -9.40 12.18
N THR A 56 -3.76 -8.97 11.96
CA THR A 56 -4.72 -9.69 11.11
C THR A 56 -4.79 -8.98 9.76
N VAL A 57 -4.60 -9.73 8.70
CA VAL A 57 -4.78 -9.24 7.32
C VAL A 57 -6.09 -9.78 6.78
N GLU A 58 -6.95 -8.88 6.28
CA GLU A 58 -8.15 -9.24 5.56
C GLU A 58 -7.92 -9.01 4.06
N THR A 59 -7.96 -10.09 3.29
CA THR A 59 -7.70 -10.06 1.84
C THR A 59 -8.88 -9.48 1.08
N ALA A 60 -8.67 -9.10 -0.18
CA ALA A 60 -9.73 -8.61 -1.07
C ALA A 60 -10.91 -9.62 -1.22
N GLY A 61 -10.65 -10.91 -1.01
CA GLY A 61 -11.67 -11.97 -0.97
C GLY A 61 -12.38 -12.13 0.39
N GLY A 62 -12.13 -11.24 1.35
CA GLY A 62 -12.76 -11.26 2.69
C GLY A 62 -12.17 -12.30 3.65
N ARG A 63 -11.09 -12.99 3.29
CA ARG A 63 -10.42 -13.93 4.20
C ARG A 63 -9.58 -13.17 5.22
N ARG A 64 -9.76 -13.50 6.49
CA ARG A 64 -8.96 -12.96 7.61
C ARG A 64 -7.89 -13.98 8.00
N VAL A 65 -6.63 -13.58 7.88
CA VAL A 65 -5.48 -14.44 8.17
C VAL A 65 -4.52 -13.74 9.13
N ARG A 66 -3.87 -14.54 9.97
CA ARG A 66 -2.81 -14.04 10.84
C ARG A 66 -1.58 -13.67 10.00
N ALA A 67 -1.02 -12.51 10.28
CA ALA A 67 0.21 -12.03 9.69
C ALA A 67 1.30 -11.85 10.75
N THR A 68 2.52 -12.22 10.40
CA THR A 68 3.70 -12.01 11.26
C THR A 68 4.49 -10.82 10.74
N LEU A 69 4.87 -9.90 11.62
CA LEU A 69 5.80 -8.82 11.30
C LEU A 69 7.19 -9.42 11.05
N VAL A 70 7.70 -9.30 9.82
CA VAL A 70 9.00 -9.80 9.40
C VAL A 70 10.04 -8.71 9.21
N GLY A 71 9.62 -7.46 9.26
CA GLY A 71 10.52 -6.31 9.22
C GLY A 71 9.81 -4.99 9.46
N ARG A 72 10.55 -4.04 10.03
CA ARG A 72 10.07 -2.70 10.35
C ARG A 72 11.16 -1.66 10.11
N ASP A 73 10.78 -0.59 9.44
CA ASP A 73 11.57 0.64 9.29
C ASP A 73 10.71 1.80 9.82
N ALA A 74 10.95 2.17 11.08
CA ALA A 74 10.18 3.23 11.73
C ALA A 74 10.53 4.62 11.18
N GLU A 75 11.74 4.81 10.64
CA GLU A 75 12.18 6.09 10.08
C GLU A 75 11.45 6.41 8.77
N ARG A 76 11.24 5.37 7.94
CA ARG A 76 10.51 5.47 6.67
C ARG A 76 9.04 5.14 6.78
N ASP A 77 8.59 4.80 7.99
CA ASP A 77 7.20 4.36 8.25
C ASP A 77 6.78 3.16 7.40
N LEU A 78 7.62 2.14 7.32
CA LEU A 78 7.36 0.90 6.58
C LEU A 78 7.34 -0.33 7.51
N ALA A 79 6.44 -1.26 7.23
CA ALA A 79 6.40 -2.58 7.82
C ALA A 79 6.16 -3.64 6.74
N ALA A 80 6.83 -4.78 6.87
CA ALA A 80 6.60 -5.95 6.06
C ALA A 80 5.96 -7.05 6.91
N LEU A 81 4.82 -7.52 6.46
CA LEU A 81 4.08 -8.63 7.05
C LEU A 81 4.23 -9.86 6.17
N ARG A 82 4.28 -11.03 6.79
CA ARG A 82 4.20 -12.33 6.14
C ARG A 82 2.90 -13.03 6.51
N ILE A 83 2.13 -13.43 5.50
CA ILE A 83 0.96 -14.30 5.64
C ILE A 83 1.25 -15.64 4.95
N ASP A 84 0.61 -16.72 5.42
CA ASP A 84 0.64 -17.98 4.68
C ASP A 84 -0.30 -17.86 3.47
N ALA A 85 0.27 -17.99 2.28
CA ALA A 85 -0.50 -17.87 1.05
C ALA A 85 -1.58 -18.97 0.92
N ARG A 86 -1.38 -20.13 1.57
CA ARG A 86 -2.37 -21.22 1.59
C ARG A 86 -3.64 -20.84 2.35
N ASP A 87 -3.50 -20.07 3.42
CA ASP A 87 -4.61 -19.60 4.24
C ASP A 87 -5.30 -18.38 3.63
N ALA A 88 -4.54 -17.57 2.90
CA ALA A 88 -5.02 -16.32 2.31
C ALA A 88 -5.88 -16.47 1.04
N GLY A 89 -5.85 -17.64 0.40
CA GLY A 89 -6.46 -17.86 -0.90
C GLY A 89 -5.65 -17.22 -2.03
N VAL A 90 -6.32 -16.71 -3.06
CA VAL A 90 -5.63 -16.08 -4.19
C VAL A 90 -5.11 -14.70 -3.81
N LEU A 91 -3.78 -14.54 -3.85
CA LEU A 91 -3.09 -13.27 -3.65
C LEU A 91 -2.66 -12.68 -4.98
N VAL A 92 -3.15 -11.49 -5.29
CA VAL A 92 -2.76 -10.73 -6.48
C VAL A 92 -1.68 -9.74 -6.06
N ALA A 93 -0.46 -9.94 -6.54
CA ALA A 93 0.63 -8.99 -6.28
C ALA A 93 0.43 -7.71 -7.09
N ALA A 94 0.69 -6.56 -6.47
CA ALA A 94 0.60 -5.27 -7.14
C ALA A 94 1.67 -5.10 -8.22
N GLY A 95 1.28 -4.56 -9.37
CA GLY A 95 2.22 -3.98 -10.33
C GLY A 95 2.92 -2.76 -9.71
N ARG A 96 4.17 -2.48 -10.09
CA ARG A 96 4.98 -1.41 -9.48
C ARG A 96 5.74 -0.62 -10.54
N ARG A 97 5.81 0.68 -10.32
CA ARG A 97 6.64 1.63 -11.07
C ARG A 97 7.56 2.35 -10.10
N ASP A 98 8.78 2.67 -10.52
CA ASP A 98 9.68 3.48 -9.69
C ASP A 98 9.13 4.90 -9.57
N ALA A 99 8.90 5.33 -8.34
CA ALA A 99 8.41 6.68 -8.04
C ALA A 99 9.36 7.78 -8.53
N ALA A 100 10.66 7.49 -8.67
CA ALA A 100 11.64 8.46 -9.17
C ALA A 100 11.34 8.91 -10.62
N THR A 101 10.52 8.18 -11.35
CA THR A 101 10.08 8.54 -12.70
C THR A 101 8.81 9.38 -12.76
N LEU A 102 8.18 9.67 -11.61
CA LEU A 102 7.01 10.54 -11.53
C LEU A 102 7.37 11.99 -11.79
N VAL A 103 6.51 12.68 -12.52
CA VAL A 103 6.60 14.12 -12.72
C VAL A 103 5.38 14.84 -12.13
N PRO A 104 5.51 16.10 -11.66
CA PRO A 104 4.37 16.89 -11.22
C PRO A 104 3.28 16.96 -12.30
N GLY A 105 2.01 16.85 -11.88
CA GLY A 105 0.84 16.83 -12.76
C GLY A 105 0.42 15.44 -13.25
N GLU A 106 1.19 14.38 -12.96
CA GLU A 106 0.72 13.01 -13.24
C GLU A 106 -0.47 12.66 -12.33
N LEU A 107 -1.44 11.97 -12.94
CA LEU A 107 -2.61 11.45 -12.23
C LEU A 107 -2.20 10.25 -11.35
N VAL A 108 -2.65 10.28 -10.10
CA VAL A 108 -2.47 9.16 -9.17
C VAL A 108 -3.79 8.82 -8.47
N LEU A 109 -3.90 7.54 -8.09
CA LEU A 109 -5.04 6.99 -7.36
C LEU A 109 -4.55 6.38 -6.04
N ALA A 110 -5.27 6.67 -4.96
CA ALA A 110 -5.10 5.98 -3.69
C ALA A 110 -6.24 4.98 -3.48
N VAL A 111 -5.90 3.79 -3.01
CA VAL A 111 -6.87 2.77 -2.59
C VAL A 111 -6.59 2.39 -1.16
N GLY A 112 -7.66 2.16 -0.38
CA GLY A 112 -7.53 1.76 1.01
C GLY A 112 -8.86 1.40 1.65
N ASN A 113 -8.85 1.27 2.97
CA ASN A 113 -10.01 0.86 3.75
C ASN A 113 -10.39 1.94 4.79
N PRO A 114 -10.66 3.20 4.33
CA PRO A 114 -10.96 4.29 5.25
C PRO A 114 -12.23 4.00 6.04
N HIS A 115 -12.16 4.22 7.35
CA HIS A 115 -13.29 4.00 8.27
C HIS A 115 -13.93 2.61 8.15
N GLY A 116 -13.17 1.59 7.74
CA GLY A 116 -13.67 0.23 7.52
C GLY A 116 -14.43 0.05 6.20
N ILE A 117 -14.44 1.03 5.30
CA ILE A 117 -15.04 0.91 3.96
C ILE A 117 -14.02 0.25 3.03
N PRO A 118 -14.24 -1.01 2.59
CA PRO A 118 -13.24 -1.74 1.83
C PRO A 118 -13.01 -1.14 0.44
N GLY A 119 -11.74 -0.96 0.08
CA GLY A 119 -11.34 -0.60 -1.27
C GLY A 119 -11.87 0.75 -1.76
N ALA A 120 -12.03 1.73 -0.86
CA ALA A 120 -12.37 3.09 -1.26
C ALA A 120 -11.25 3.69 -2.13
N VAL A 121 -11.63 4.45 -3.14
CA VAL A 121 -10.72 5.02 -4.14
C VAL A 121 -10.83 6.54 -4.10
N SER A 122 -9.69 7.21 -4.14
CA SER A 122 -9.59 8.65 -4.40
C SER A 122 -8.49 8.91 -5.44
N ALA A 123 -8.60 10.01 -6.17
CA ALA A 123 -7.66 10.39 -7.21
C ALA A 123 -7.23 11.84 -7.04
N GLY A 124 -6.07 12.17 -7.57
CA GLY A 124 -5.50 13.50 -7.57
C GLY A 124 -4.23 13.55 -8.42
N LEU A 125 -3.48 14.64 -8.31
CA LEU A 125 -2.28 14.87 -9.10
C LEU A 125 -1.04 14.88 -8.22
N VAL A 126 0.07 14.41 -8.77
CA VAL A 126 1.40 14.52 -8.14
C VAL A 126 1.80 15.99 -8.10
N HIS A 127 2.14 16.48 -6.92
CA HIS A 127 2.74 17.81 -6.72
C HIS A 127 4.26 17.74 -6.75
N ARG A 128 4.83 16.71 -6.13
CA ARG A 128 6.27 16.55 -6.02
C ARG A 128 6.63 15.11 -5.70
N CYS A 129 7.76 14.65 -6.22
CA CYS A 129 8.40 13.41 -5.82
C CYS A 129 9.86 13.64 -5.46
N ASN A 130 10.34 12.98 -4.41
CA ASN A 130 11.75 12.92 -4.02
C ASN A 130 12.05 11.55 -3.37
N ALA A 131 13.28 11.34 -2.89
CA ALA A 131 13.69 10.07 -2.29
C ALA A 131 12.91 9.69 -1.01
N ARG A 132 12.27 10.67 -0.34
CA ARG A 132 11.54 10.47 0.91
C ARG A 132 10.02 10.41 0.73
N TRP A 133 9.44 11.20 -0.19
CA TRP A 133 8.00 11.36 -0.33
C TRP A 133 7.54 11.52 -1.77
N VAL A 134 6.44 10.86 -2.08
CA VAL A 134 5.53 11.29 -3.15
C VAL A 134 4.45 12.14 -2.51
N VAL A 135 4.28 13.38 -2.97
CA VAL A 135 3.28 14.32 -2.46
C VAL A 135 2.24 14.55 -3.54
N ALA A 136 0.97 14.38 -3.20
CA ALA A 136 -0.15 14.51 -4.12
C ALA A 136 -1.38 15.13 -3.43
N ASP A 137 -2.27 15.73 -4.20
CA ASP A 137 -3.55 16.28 -3.70
C ASP A 137 -4.67 15.23 -3.64
N VAL A 138 -4.30 14.01 -3.29
CA VAL A 138 -5.25 12.91 -3.12
C VAL A 138 -5.93 13.00 -1.75
N ARG A 139 -7.24 12.85 -1.72
CA ARG A 139 -7.97 12.81 -0.45
C ARG A 139 -7.74 11.47 0.24
N LEU A 140 -7.09 11.52 1.39
CA LEU A 140 -6.91 10.38 2.29
C LEU A 140 -7.76 10.56 3.57
N ALA A 141 -8.06 9.45 4.25
CA ALA A 141 -8.71 9.41 5.55
C ALA A 141 -8.08 8.32 6.42
N PRO A 142 -8.31 8.31 7.74
CA PRO A 142 -7.88 7.22 8.61
C PRO A 142 -8.32 5.87 8.07
N GLY A 143 -7.37 4.93 7.93
CA GLY A 143 -7.56 3.64 7.27
C GLY A 143 -6.94 3.53 5.86
N ASN A 144 -6.61 4.66 5.20
CA ASN A 144 -5.84 4.63 3.95
C ASN A 144 -4.34 4.35 4.16
N SER A 145 -3.82 4.61 5.36
CA SER A 145 -2.41 4.34 5.71
C SER A 145 -2.02 2.91 5.41
N GLY A 146 -0.91 2.71 4.72
CA GLY A 146 -0.42 1.41 4.26
C GLY A 146 -0.95 0.95 2.91
N GLY A 147 -2.01 1.57 2.39
CA GLY A 147 -2.57 1.28 1.08
C GLY A 147 -1.72 1.87 -0.07
N PRO A 148 -1.97 1.41 -1.31
CA PRO A 148 -1.23 1.87 -2.47
C PRO A 148 -1.58 3.31 -2.87
N LEU A 149 -0.56 4.07 -3.29
CA LEU A 149 -0.66 5.16 -4.23
C LEU A 149 -0.16 4.64 -5.57
N ALA A 150 -0.98 4.72 -6.62
CA ALA A 150 -0.66 4.16 -7.93
C ALA A 150 -0.82 5.20 -9.04
N ASP A 151 -0.11 5.01 -10.15
CA ASP A 151 -0.26 5.81 -11.35
C ASP A 151 -1.52 5.45 -12.16
N ALA A 152 -1.75 6.16 -13.26
CA ALA A 152 -2.88 5.95 -14.17
C ALA A 152 -2.84 4.59 -14.93
N ASN A 153 -1.79 3.80 -14.78
CA ASN A 153 -1.70 2.42 -15.27
C ASN A 153 -1.96 1.38 -14.18
N GLY A 154 -2.32 1.82 -12.96
CA GLY A 154 -2.53 0.95 -11.81
C GLY A 154 -1.23 0.38 -11.23
N GLN A 155 -0.07 1.00 -11.54
CA GLN A 155 1.20 0.59 -10.97
C GLN A 155 1.51 1.36 -9.71
N VAL A 156 1.80 0.67 -8.62
CA VAL A 156 2.08 1.26 -7.32
C VAL A 156 3.38 2.05 -7.38
N VAL A 157 3.29 3.34 -7.09
CA VAL A 157 4.39 4.30 -7.00
C VAL A 157 4.73 4.66 -5.55
N GLY A 158 3.85 4.35 -4.59
CA GLY A 158 4.10 4.60 -3.18
C GLY A 158 3.12 3.93 -2.24
N ILE A 159 3.41 4.05 -0.94
CA ILE A 159 2.55 3.57 0.16
C ILE A 159 2.02 4.80 0.90
N ASN A 160 0.71 4.99 0.91
CA ASN A 160 0.07 6.11 1.61
C ASN A 160 0.42 6.09 3.09
N SER A 161 0.88 7.21 3.66
CA SER A 161 1.34 7.26 5.04
C SER A 161 0.60 8.32 5.86
N MET A 162 0.60 9.58 5.42
CA MET A 162 0.06 10.67 6.22
C MET A 162 -0.57 11.77 5.37
N ILE A 163 -1.27 12.67 6.05
CA ILE A 163 -1.83 13.90 5.48
C ILE A 163 -1.16 15.08 6.19
N VAL A 164 -0.60 15.99 5.40
CA VAL A 164 -0.04 17.25 5.93
C VAL A 164 -0.64 18.41 5.15
N ARG A 165 -1.34 19.30 5.84
CA ARG A 165 -1.99 20.49 5.25
C ARG A 165 -2.87 20.17 4.05
N GLY A 166 -3.61 19.05 4.11
CA GLY A 166 -4.53 18.62 3.06
C GLY A 166 -3.89 17.84 1.91
N LEU A 167 -2.57 17.72 1.86
CA LEU A 167 -1.86 16.92 0.88
C LEU A 167 -1.53 15.52 1.42
N ALA A 168 -1.63 14.53 0.56
CA ALA A 168 -1.23 13.16 0.83
C ALA A 168 0.30 13.02 0.68
N PHE A 169 0.91 12.30 1.62
CA PHE A 169 2.31 11.91 1.60
C PHE A 169 2.38 10.39 1.55
N ALA A 170 3.05 9.86 0.53
CA ALA A 170 3.28 8.43 0.38
C ALA A 170 4.77 8.10 0.36
N VAL A 171 5.15 6.99 0.99
CA VAL A 171 6.53 6.47 0.94
C VAL A 171 6.80 5.93 -0.45
N PRO A 172 7.86 6.38 -1.16
CA PRO A 172 8.11 5.97 -2.54
C PRO A 172 8.36 4.47 -2.71
N SER A 173 7.92 3.90 -3.83
CA SER A 173 8.13 2.48 -4.17
C SER A 173 9.60 2.05 -4.15
N GLY A 174 10.53 2.95 -4.53
CA GLY A 174 11.97 2.73 -4.44
C GLY A 174 12.46 2.51 -3.00
N ALA A 175 11.89 3.24 -2.03
CA ALA A 175 12.20 3.06 -0.61
C ALA A 175 11.70 1.69 -0.11
N VAL A 176 10.51 1.25 -0.54
CA VAL A 176 9.99 -0.09 -0.23
C VAL A 176 10.91 -1.18 -0.78
N ALA A 177 11.37 -1.03 -2.02
CA ALA A 177 12.30 -1.97 -2.64
C ALA A 177 13.64 -2.05 -1.88
N ALA A 178 14.17 -0.90 -1.43
CA ALA A 178 15.39 -0.85 -0.61
C ALA A 178 15.20 -1.54 0.75
N PHE A 179 14.10 -1.26 1.44
CA PHE A 179 13.72 -1.90 2.70
C PHE A 179 13.67 -3.42 2.57
N LEU A 180 12.99 -3.95 1.55
CA LEU A 180 12.89 -5.39 1.33
C LEU A 180 14.23 -6.05 0.95
N ARG A 181 15.13 -5.33 0.25
CA ARG A 181 16.49 -5.83 -0.01
C ARG A 181 17.29 -5.97 1.29
N ALA A 182 17.23 -4.99 2.18
CA ALA A 182 17.89 -5.04 3.48
C ALA A 182 17.41 -6.24 4.30
N LEU A 183 16.09 -6.43 4.42
CA LEU A 183 15.51 -7.58 5.14
C LEU A 183 15.99 -8.94 4.62
N ARG A 184 16.13 -9.08 3.29
CA ARG A 184 16.63 -10.33 2.70
C ARG A 184 18.11 -10.57 2.98
N ALA A 185 18.91 -9.52 3.08
CA ALA A 185 20.32 -9.61 3.43
C ALA A 185 20.49 -10.10 4.88
N ASP A 186 19.74 -9.50 5.82
CA ASP A 186 19.77 -9.86 7.24
C ASP A 186 19.34 -11.33 7.47
N THR A 187 18.30 -11.79 6.74
CA THR A 187 17.81 -13.17 6.86
C THR A 187 18.81 -14.21 6.30
N ARG A 188 19.74 -13.83 5.45
CA ARG A 188 20.78 -14.71 4.90
C ARG A 188 22.03 -14.75 5.77
N ALA A 189 22.21 -13.76 6.63
CA ALA A 189 23.37 -13.63 7.52
C ALA A 189 23.14 -14.26 8.91
N ALA A 190 21.89 -14.59 9.24
CA ALA A 190 21.47 -15.26 10.47
C ALA A 190 21.28 -16.77 10.26
#